data_614c0cb44086dc27af42fe7b8c24892c
#
_entry.id   614c0cb44086dc27af42fe7b8c24892c
#
_cell.length_a   1.000
_cell.length_b   1.000
_cell.length_c   1.000
_cell.angle_alpha   90.00
_cell.angle_beta   90.00
_cell.angle_gamma   90.00
#
_symmetry.space_group_name_H-M   'P 1'
#
loop_
_entity.id
_entity.type
_entity.pdbx_description
1 polymer ?
#
loop_
_entity_poly.entity_id
_entity_poly.type
_entity_poly.pdbx_seq_one_letter_code
_entity_poly.pdbx_strand_id
1 'polypeptide(L)'
;VPETVAFAPLPKNLREPSELDENPRYLRLKDFRSRWLPSARDITVLLPAAYEQEPERRFPVMYLHDGQNVFDGRTSYIPDHTWRAAETADELVRDGRMEPVILVGVANTGKKRLEEYTPTRDARMGGGVGNRYGKLLVEELKPLVDRSFRTMPGAGNTGLGGSSLGGLISLALGLEYPQVFGKLAVLSPSVWWNQRSLLNLVSDFQIGTLPQGVARPRIWLDIGTSEGLKHLRDADLLHRRLLIRGWKNGVDLRYLRVEGGYHTEDAWAARFDEVLAFLFPKASE
;
A
#
# COMPACT_ATOMS: atom_id res chain seq x y z
N VAL A 1 36.45 9.69 0.78
CA VAL A 1 35.40 10.66 1.17
C VAL A 1 34.15 10.20 0.42
N PRO A 2 33.06 9.76 1.09
CA PRO A 2 31.83 9.40 0.37
C PRO A 2 31.27 10.69 -0.24
N GLU A 3 30.98 10.65 -1.53
CA GLU A 3 30.28 11.71 -2.24
C GLU A 3 28.98 12.02 -1.50
N THR A 4 28.83 13.25 -1.08
CA THR A 4 27.60 13.78 -0.50
C THR A 4 26.54 13.66 -1.60
N VAL A 5 25.63 12.70 -1.48
CA VAL A 5 24.50 12.58 -2.40
C VAL A 5 23.63 13.82 -2.19
N ALA A 6 23.87 14.85 -2.99
CA ALA A 6 23.02 16.02 -3.04
C ALA A 6 21.63 15.56 -3.48
N PHE A 7 20.62 15.78 -2.64
CA PHE A 7 19.23 15.51 -3.01
C PHE A 7 18.92 16.30 -4.28
N ALA A 8 18.49 15.60 -5.32
CA ALA A 8 17.97 16.26 -6.51
C ALA A 8 16.83 17.19 -6.08
N PRO A 9 16.76 18.42 -6.60
CA PRO A 9 15.66 19.32 -6.28
C PRO A 9 14.34 18.63 -6.61
N LEU A 10 13.37 18.75 -5.69
CA LEU A 10 12.02 18.24 -5.91
C LEU A 10 11.50 18.76 -7.27
N PRO A 11 10.89 17.92 -8.09
CA PRO A 11 10.15 18.39 -9.25
C PRO A 11 9.20 19.51 -8.81
N LYS A 12 9.14 20.61 -9.55
CA LYS A 12 8.33 21.79 -9.16
C LYS A 12 6.88 21.43 -8.82
N ASN A 13 6.31 20.49 -9.55
CA ASN A 13 4.96 19.97 -9.34
C ASN A 13 4.74 19.18 -8.04
N LEU A 14 5.80 18.71 -7.37
CA LEU A 14 5.68 18.10 -6.03
C LEU A 14 5.69 19.12 -4.89
N ARG A 15 6.02 20.39 -5.17
CA ARG A 15 6.07 21.46 -4.19
C ARG A 15 4.78 22.26 -4.07
N GLU A 16 3.86 22.06 -5.00
CA GLU A 16 2.57 22.76 -4.95
C GLU A 16 1.71 22.10 -3.85
N PRO A 17 1.17 22.90 -2.90
CA PRO A 17 0.18 22.40 -1.97
C PRO A 17 -0.96 21.73 -2.74
N SER A 18 -1.49 20.66 -2.23
CA SER A 18 -2.71 20.08 -2.75
C SER A 18 -3.83 21.12 -2.68
N GLU A 19 -4.58 21.31 -3.77
CA GLU A 19 -5.81 22.12 -3.75
C GLU A 19 -6.85 21.58 -2.75
N LEU A 20 -6.62 20.36 -2.28
CA LEU A 20 -7.48 19.66 -1.36
C LEU A 20 -7.28 20.12 0.08
N ASP A 21 -6.11 20.72 0.38
CA ASP A 21 -5.74 21.00 1.74
C ASP A 21 -4.75 22.18 1.82
N GLU A 22 -4.97 23.11 2.69
CA GLU A 22 -4.01 24.19 3.00
C GLU A 22 -2.84 23.68 3.86
N ASN A 23 -2.86 22.41 4.28
CA ASN A 23 -1.83 21.82 5.10
C ASN A 23 -0.57 21.55 4.27
N PRO A 24 0.57 22.21 4.57
CA PRO A 24 1.80 22.12 3.79
C PRO A 24 2.46 20.73 3.80
N ARG A 25 1.98 19.80 4.63
CA ARG A 25 2.45 18.42 4.63
C ARG A 25 1.93 17.61 3.44
N TYR A 26 0.85 18.06 2.77
CA TYR A 26 0.33 17.42 1.57
C TYR A 26 1.01 17.98 0.33
N LEU A 27 1.53 17.07 -0.48
CA LEU A 27 2.15 17.38 -1.75
C LEU A 27 1.49 16.55 -2.84
N ARG A 28 1.19 17.17 -3.96
CA ARG A 28 0.51 16.51 -5.07
C ARG A 28 1.32 16.60 -6.36
N LEU A 29 1.57 15.44 -6.95
CA LEU A 29 2.06 15.32 -8.32
C LEU A 29 0.86 15.01 -9.22
N LYS A 30 0.37 16.02 -9.94
CA LYS A 30 -0.72 15.86 -10.92
C LYS A 30 -0.19 15.20 -12.18
N ASP A 31 -1.03 14.39 -12.82
CA ASP A 31 -0.77 13.80 -14.13
C ASP A 31 0.56 13.04 -14.23
N PHE A 32 0.93 12.30 -13.18
CA PHE A 32 2.11 11.42 -13.25
C PHE A 32 1.96 10.43 -14.40
N ARG A 33 2.88 10.50 -15.36
CA ARG A 33 2.91 9.66 -16.56
C ARG A 33 3.98 8.60 -16.44
N SER A 34 3.63 7.39 -16.84
CA SER A 34 4.51 6.22 -16.83
C SER A 34 4.77 5.75 -18.26
N ARG A 35 5.96 5.26 -18.52
CA ARG A 35 6.26 4.54 -19.78
C ARG A 35 5.57 3.17 -19.86
N TRP A 36 5.13 2.64 -18.72
CA TRP A 36 4.53 1.31 -18.64
C TRP A 36 3.02 1.30 -18.86
N LEU A 37 2.35 2.41 -18.58
CA LEU A 37 0.89 2.53 -18.65
C LEU A 37 0.49 3.81 -19.39
N PRO A 38 -0.55 3.76 -20.24
CA PRO A 38 -0.94 4.92 -21.06
C PRO A 38 -1.64 6.01 -20.25
N SER A 39 -2.27 5.67 -19.13
CA SER A 39 -3.08 6.61 -18.35
C SER A 39 -2.24 7.32 -17.29
N ALA A 40 -2.32 8.63 -17.26
CA ALA A 40 -1.76 9.44 -16.17
C ALA A 40 -2.60 9.25 -14.89
N ARG A 41 -2.00 9.55 -13.75
CA ARG A 41 -2.65 9.50 -12.43
C ARG A 41 -2.07 10.52 -11.50
N ASP A 42 -2.85 10.92 -10.50
CA ASP A 42 -2.36 11.78 -9.45
C ASP A 42 -1.68 10.97 -8.35
N ILE A 43 -0.62 11.53 -7.80
CA ILE A 43 0.07 11.00 -6.64
C ILE A 43 -0.03 12.04 -5.52
N THR A 44 -0.53 11.63 -4.38
CA THR A 44 -0.59 12.49 -3.18
C THR A 44 0.41 11.96 -2.15
N VAL A 45 1.29 12.82 -1.67
CA VAL A 45 2.26 12.48 -0.62
C VAL A 45 1.89 13.27 0.63
N LEU A 46 1.73 12.56 1.75
CA LEU A 46 1.60 13.14 3.07
C LEU A 46 2.89 12.92 3.87
N LEU A 47 3.51 14.01 4.27
CA LEU A 47 4.68 13.98 5.15
C LEU A 47 4.22 13.89 6.62
N PRO A 48 4.86 13.07 7.46
CA PRO A 48 4.55 13.02 8.89
C PRO A 48 4.91 14.35 9.57
N ALA A 49 4.24 14.70 10.66
CA ALA A 49 4.49 15.95 11.39
C ALA A 49 5.97 16.12 11.81
N ALA A 50 6.65 15.03 12.13
CA ALA A 50 8.07 15.02 12.45
C ALA A 50 8.99 15.38 11.27
N TYR A 51 8.49 15.43 10.04
CA TYR A 51 9.34 15.64 8.87
C TYR A 51 10.08 16.98 8.91
N GLU A 52 9.41 18.07 9.23
CA GLU A 52 10.06 19.39 9.35
C GLU A 52 10.81 19.57 10.68
N GLN A 53 10.38 18.88 11.73
CA GLN A 53 10.95 19.02 13.08
C GLN A 53 12.27 18.25 13.23
N GLU A 54 12.46 17.18 12.47
CA GLU A 54 13.63 16.29 12.53
C GLU A 54 14.32 16.23 11.16
N PRO A 55 15.12 17.25 10.77
CA PRO A 55 15.64 17.41 9.40
C PRO A 55 16.60 16.30 8.97
N GLU A 56 17.28 15.64 9.92
CA GLU A 56 18.21 14.53 9.62
C GLU A 56 17.52 13.15 9.60
N ARG A 57 16.30 13.07 10.09
CA ARG A 57 15.57 11.80 10.15
C ARG A 57 15.10 11.36 8.78
N ARG A 58 15.23 10.04 8.54
CA ARG A 58 14.62 9.35 7.39
C ARG A 58 13.41 8.56 7.85
N PHE A 59 12.46 8.39 6.95
CA PHE A 59 11.15 7.83 7.26
C PHE A 59 10.85 6.63 6.39
N PRO A 60 10.19 5.59 6.92
CA PRO A 60 9.60 4.54 6.10
C PRO A 60 8.48 5.13 5.22
N VAL A 61 8.10 4.39 4.19
CA VAL A 61 7.09 4.83 3.21
C VAL A 61 6.01 3.77 3.06
N MET A 62 4.75 4.19 3.09
CA MET A 62 3.59 3.35 2.77
C MET A 62 2.90 3.85 1.50
N TYR A 63 2.92 3.03 0.44
CA TYR A 63 2.18 3.27 -0.79
C TYR A 63 0.78 2.68 -0.66
N LEU A 64 -0.24 3.50 -0.94
CA LEU A 64 -1.65 3.12 -0.83
C LEU A 64 -2.33 3.24 -2.20
N HIS A 65 -2.91 2.15 -2.66
CA HIS A 65 -3.74 2.12 -3.86
C HIS A 65 -5.03 2.92 -3.64
N ASP A 66 -5.67 3.29 -4.76
CA ASP A 66 -6.89 4.12 -4.72
C ASP A 66 -6.69 5.42 -3.94
N GLY A 67 -5.56 6.11 -4.19
CA GLY A 67 -5.09 7.27 -3.44
C GLY A 67 -6.10 8.39 -3.29
N GLN A 68 -7.07 8.50 -4.21
CA GLN A 68 -8.18 9.45 -4.13
C GLN A 68 -9.14 9.18 -2.97
N ASN A 69 -9.17 7.94 -2.42
CA ASN A 69 -10.04 7.55 -1.30
C ASN A 69 -9.32 7.62 0.07
N VAL A 70 -8.02 7.93 0.07
CA VAL A 70 -7.18 7.74 1.26
C VAL A 70 -7.25 8.91 2.22
N PHE A 71 -7.26 10.14 1.69
CA PHE A 71 -7.06 11.35 2.48
C PHE A 71 -8.25 12.31 2.51
N ASP A 72 -8.96 12.49 1.38
CA ASP A 72 -9.95 13.55 1.23
C ASP A 72 -11.27 13.02 0.64
N GLY A 73 -12.38 13.24 1.35
CA GLY A 73 -13.71 12.83 0.93
C GLY A 73 -14.19 13.46 -0.37
N ARG A 74 -13.66 14.64 -0.72
CA ARG A 74 -14.01 15.33 -1.97
C ARG A 74 -13.49 14.61 -3.21
N THR A 75 -12.41 13.83 -3.07
CA THR A 75 -11.83 13.05 -4.16
C THR A 75 -12.22 11.59 -4.14
N SER A 76 -12.81 11.13 -3.04
CA SER A 76 -13.20 9.73 -2.86
C SER A 76 -14.26 9.29 -3.86
N TYR A 77 -14.21 8.00 -4.23
CA TYR A 77 -15.23 7.38 -5.09
C TYR A 77 -16.64 7.46 -4.50
N ILE A 78 -16.75 7.33 -3.17
CA ILE A 78 -17.98 7.64 -2.44
C ILE A 78 -17.73 8.98 -1.73
N PRO A 79 -18.43 10.06 -2.11
CA PRO A 79 -18.21 11.37 -1.51
C PRO A 79 -18.27 11.33 0.02
N ASP A 80 -17.37 12.05 0.67
CA ASP A 80 -17.23 12.18 2.12
C ASP A 80 -16.80 10.92 2.89
N HIS A 81 -16.55 9.78 2.18
CA HIS A 81 -16.05 8.56 2.78
C HIS A 81 -14.58 8.35 2.44
N THR A 82 -13.71 8.34 3.42
CA THR A 82 -12.26 8.14 3.24
C THR A 82 -11.68 7.15 4.23
N TRP A 83 -10.42 6.75 3.98
CA TRP A 83 -9.68 5.93 4.94
C TRP A 83 -9.20 6.72 6.17
N ARG A 84 -9.32 8.04 6.17
CA ARG A 84 -8.84 8.91 7.24
C ARG A 84 -7.37 8.63 7.60
N ALA A 85 -6.56 8.33 6.58
CA ALA A 85 -5.22 7.80 6.80
C ALA A 85 -4.27 8.82 7.46
N ALA A 86 -4.50 10.10 7.23
CA ALA A 86 -3.70 11.17 7.83
C ALA A 86 -3.95 11.28 9.34
N GLU A 87 -5.21 11.38 9.72
CA GLU A 87 -5.65 11.50 11.11
C GLU A 87 -5.22 10.26 11.89
N THR A 88 -5.45 9.08 11.32
CA THR A 88 -5.08 7.80 11.93
C THR A 88 -3.57 7.70 12.15
N ALA A 89 -2.75 8.09 11.16
CA ALA A 89 -1.30 8.07 11.32
C ALA A 89 -0.81 9.06 12.37
N ASP A 90 -1.34 10.28 12.38
CA ASP A 90 -0.98 11.31 13.37
C ASP A 90 -1.36 10.89 14.80
N GLU A 91 -2.54 10.29 14.99
CA GLU A 91 -2.99 9.76 16.27
C GLU A 91 -2.06 8.63 16.78
N LEU A 92 -1.74 7.67 15.93
CA LEU A 92 -0.86 6.55 16.29
C LEU A 92 0.56 6.99 16.66
N VAL A 93 1.10 7.98 15.95
CA VAL A 93 2.43 8.54 16.27
C VAL A 93 2.40 9.29 17.59
N ARG A 94 1.38 10.14 17.81
CA ARG A 94 1.19 10.85 19.06
C ARG A 94 1.06 9.92 20.27
N ASP A 95 0.34 8.81 20.10
CA ASP A 95 0.09 7.82 21.14
C ASP A 95 1.27 6.83 21.30
N GLY A 96 2.35 7.00 20.52
CA GLY A 96 3.55 6.16 20.59
C GLY A 96 3.34 4.71 20.14
N ARG A 97 2.30 4.44 19.33
CA ARG A 97 1.94 3.11 18.80
C ARG A 97 2.62 2.81 17.46
N MET A 98 3.05 3.84 16.74
CA MET A 98 3.63 3.74 15.41
C MET A 98 4.82 4.70 15.26
N GLU A 99 5.79 4.34 14.42
CA GLU A 99 6.81 5.28 13.96
C GLU A 99 6.24 6.24 12.89
N PRO A 100 6.74 7.48 12.77
CA PRO A 100 6.31 8.38 11.70
C PRO A 100 6.61 7.81 10.32
N VAL A 101 5.62 7.83 9.42
CA VAL A 101 5.66 7.23 8.08
C VAL A 101 5.23 8.25 7.02
N ILE A 102 5.90 8.30 5.88
CA ILE A 102 5.44 9.02 4.69
C ILE A 102 4.35 8.17 4.03
N LEU A 103 3.15 8.73 3.83
CA LEU A 103 2.07 8.07 3.12
C LEU A 103 2.01 8.56 1.67
N VAL A 104 1.94 7.64 0.73
CA VAL A 104 1.88 7.92 -0.71
C VAL A 104 0.62 7.31 -1.28
N GLY A 105 -0.39 8.14 -1.56
CA GLY A 105 -1.62 7.74 -2.21
C GLY A 105 -1.45 7.73 -3.75
N VAL A 106 -1.63 6.58 -4.35
CA VAL A 106 -1.55 6.38 -5.82
C VAL A 106 -2.96 6.29 -6.36
N ALA A 107 -3.46 7.36 -7.01
CA ALA A 107 -4.81 7.37 -7.56
C ALA A 107 -4.97 6.30 -8.64
N ASN A 108 -6.13 5.65 -8.66
CA ASN A 108 -6.49 4.76 -9.76
C ASN A 108 -6.91 5.56 -11.01
N THR A 109 -6.98 4.90 -12.13
CA THR A 109 -7.31 5.51 -13.43
C THR A 109 -8.75 5.26 -13.86
N GLY A 110 -9.67 5.08 -12.90
CA GLY A 110 -11.09 4.88 -13.15
C GLY A 110 -11.34 3.58 -13.94
N LYS A 111 -11.78 3.69 -15.19
CA LYS A 111 -12.13 2.53 -16.03
C LYS A 111 -11.00 1.52 -16.21
N LYS A 112 -9.73 1.94 -16.05
CA LYS A 112 -8.57 1.05 -16.18
C LYS A 112 -8.14 0.41 -14.86
N ARG A 113 -8.77 0.77 -13.73
CA ARG A 113 -8.44 0.20 -12.41
C ARG A 113 -8.46 -1.32 -12.40
N LEU A 114 -9.48 -1.94 -13.00
CA LEU A 114 -9.59 -3.40 -13.06
C LEU A 114 -8.42 -4.02 -13.84
N GLU A 115 -8.02 -3.41 -14.97
CA GLU A 115 -6.90 -3.91 -15.78
C GLU A 115 -5.59 -3.82 -15.00
N GLU A 116 -5.35 -2.68 -14.33
CA GLU A 116 -4.10 -2.36 -13.65
C GLU A 116 -3.94 -3.09 -12.29
N TYR A 117 -5.07 -3.35 -11.59
CA TYR A 117 -5.03 -3.96 -10.25
C TYR A 117 -5.21 -5.49 -10.27
N THR A 118 -5.10 -6.11 -11.42
CA THR A 118 -5.21 -7.57 -11.54
C THR A 118 -3.95 -8.18 -12.14
N PRO A 119 -3.33 -9.15 -11.43
CA PRO A 119 -2.07 -9.76 -11.88
C PRO A 119 -2.26 -10.72 -13.05
N THR A 120 -3.48 -11.25 -13.22
CA THR A 120 -3.81 -12.24 -14.26
C THR A 120 -5.04 -11.81 -15.02
N ARG A 121 -5.12 -12.22 -16.30
CA ARG A 121 -6.28 -11.98 -17.15
C ARG A 121 -7.39 -12.97 -16.85
N ASP A 122 -8.58 -12.47 -16.53
CA ASP A 122 -9.80 -13.27 -16.47
C ASP A 122 -10.43 -13.39 -17.87
N ALA A 123 -10.94 -14.57 -18.21
CA ALA A 123 -11.50 -14.85 -19.55
C ALA A 123 -12.75 -14.01 -19.89
N ARG A 124 -13.53 -13.61 -18.87
CA ARG A 124 -14.79 -12.87 -19.05
C ARG A 124 -14.62 -11.38 -18.75
N MET A 125 -13.84 -11.04 -17.73
CA MET A 125 -13.71 -9.67 -17.19
C MET A 125 -12.50 -8.94 -17.75
N GLY A 126 -11.56 -9.61 -18.40
CA GLY A 126 -10.34 -8.99 -18.88
C GLY A 126 -9.27 -8.85 -17.80
N GLY A 127 -8.67 -7.68 -17.65
CA GLY A 127 -7.61 -7.43 -16.69
C GLY A 127 -6.25 -7.98 -17.08
N GLY A 128 -5.35 -8.17 -16.09
CA GLY A 128 -4.06 -8.83 -16.27
C GLY A 128 -2.91 -7.91 -16.67
N VAL A 129 -3.01 -6.60 -16.36
CA VAL A 129 -1.95 -5.62 -16.65
C VAL A 129 -1.18 -5.24 -15.36
N GLY A 130 -1.43 -5.94 -14.27
CA GLY A 130 -0.84 -5.67 -12.96
C GLY A 130 0.69 -5.65 -12.95
N ASN A 131 1.34 -6.46 -13.78
CA ASN A 131 2.81 -6.44 -13.90
C ASN A 131 3.35 -5.09 -14.41
N ARG A 132 2.64 -4.42 -15.34
CA ARG A 132 3.02 -3.08 -15.82
C ARG A 132 2.79 -2.03 -14.74
N TYR A 133 1.69 -2.18 -13.98
CA TYR A 133 1.45 -1.33 -12.83
C TYR A 133 2.53 -1.53 -11.75
N GLY A 134 2.96 -2.74 -11.49
CA GLY A 134 4.10 -3.04 -10.62
C GLY A 134 5.38 -2.35 -11.08
N LYS A 135 5.69 -2.38 -12.38
CA LYS A 135 6.85 -1.66 -12.93
C LYS A 135 6.74 -0.14 -12.78
N LEU A 136 5.55 0.44 -12.97
CA LEU A 136 5.33 1.87 -12.67
C LEU A 136 5.73 2.18 -11.22
N LEU A 137 5.29 1.37 -10.27
CA LEU A 137 5.60 1.59 -8.84
C LEU A 137 7.09 1.41 -8.55
N VAL A 138 7.69 0.32 -9.04
CA VAL A 138 9.04 -0.11 -8.66
C VAL A 138 10.12 0.66 -9.43
N GLU A 139 9.92 0.90 -10.72
CA GLU A 139 10.96 1.47 -11.58
C GLU A 139 10.85 3.00 -11.74
N GLU A 140 9.69 3.58 -11.43
CA GLU A 140 9.45 5.01 -11.67
C GLU A 140 9.01 5.74 -10.40
N LEU A 141 7.88 5.37 -9.79
CA LEU A 141 7.32 6.13 -8.66
C LEU A 141 8.19 6.01 -7.40
N LYS A 142 8.55 4.80 -6.98
CA LYS A 142 9.37 4.62 -5.79
C LYS A 142 10.75 5.31 -5.91
N PRO A 143 11.51 5.17 -6.99
CA PRO A 143 12.73 5.94 -7.18
C PRO A 143 12.53 7.46 -7.17
N LEU A 144 11.40 7.96 -7.68
CA LEU A 144 11.07 9.38 -7.62
C LEU A 144 10.86 9.82 -6.17
N VAL A 145 10.05 9.10 -5.40
CA VAL A 145 9.77 9.38 -3.98
C VAL A 145 11.07 9.32 -3.16
N ASP A 146 11.91 8.30 -3.37
CA ASP A 146 13.16 8.14 -2.62
C ASP A 146 14.16 9.26 -2.90
N ARG A 147 14.18 9.81 -4.12
CA ARG A 147 15.03 10.96 -4.47
C ARG A 147 14.49 12.30 -3.97
N SER A 148 13.15 12.37 -3.84
CA SER A 148 12.45 13.62 -3.51
C SER A 148 12.30 13.84 -2.02
N PHE A 149 12.30 12.78 -1.24
CA PHE A 149 12.03 12.82 0.19
C PHE A 149 13.07 12.05 1.00
N ARG A 150 13.16 12.35 2.29
CA ARG A 150 14.04 11.64 3.23
C ARG A 150 13.44 10.29 3.62
N THR A 151 13.53 9.34 2.70
CA THR A 151 13.01 7.99 2.87
C THR A 151 14.05 7.01 3.41
N MET A 152 13.57 5.91 3.98
CA MET A 152 14.32 4.69 4.26
C MET A 152 14.00 3.70 3.12
N PRO A 153 14.84 3.58 2.07
CA PRO A 153 14.45 2.95 0.81
C PRO A 153 14.38 1.41 0.84
N GLY A 154 14.87 0.77 1.90
CA GLY A 154 14.91 -0.70 2.01
C GLY A 154 13.53 -1.32 2.14
N ALA A 155 13.39 -2.56 1.69
CA ALA A 155 12.12 -3.31 1.71
C ALA A 155 11.47 -3.34 3.10
N GLY A 156 12.26 -3.55 4.17
CA GLY A 156 11.76 -3.55 5.54
C GLY A 156 11.10 -2.24 5.98
N ASN A 157 11.31 -1.15 5.24
CA ASN A 157 10.75 0.19 5.50
C ASN A 157 9.79 0.65 4.41
N THR A 158 9.46 -0.22 3.45
CA THR A 158 8.58 0.10 2.33
C THR A 158 7.33 -0.77 2.39
N GLY A 159 6.18 -0.12 2.54
CA GLY A 159 4.87 -0.76 2.55
C GLY A 159 4.11 -0.54 1.25
N LEU A 160 3.24 -1.50 0.91
CA LEU A 160 2.28 -1.43 -0.19
C LEU A 160 0.92 -1.93 0.32
N GLY A 161 -0.16 -1.21 0.02
CA GLY A 161 -1.46 -1.64 0.52
C GLY A 161 -2.66 -1.07 -0.22
N GLY A 162 -3.80 -1.70 0.03
CA GLY A 162 -5.08 -1.29 -0.51
C GLY A 162 -6.18 -2.29 -0.18
N SER A 163 -7.40 -1.97 -0.59
CA SER A 163 -8.58 -2.80 -0.37
C SER A 163 -9.10 -3.41 -1.68
N SER A 164 -9.84 -4.51 -1.55
CA SER A 164 -10.52 -5.12 -2.70
C SER A 164 -9.53 -5.59 -3.78
N LEU A 165 -9.61 -5.05 -5.01
CA LEU A 165 -8.60 -5.24 -6.05
C LEU A 165 -7.25 -4.62 -5.65
N GLY A 166 -7.25 -3.54 -4.83
CA GLY A 166 -6.04 -2.96 -4.25
C GLY A 166 -5.33 -3.95 -3.30
N GLY A 167 -6.08 -4.69 -2.49
CA GLY A 167 -5.54 -5.77 -1.66
C GLY A 167 -5.00 -6.94 -2.49
N LEU A 168 -5.71 -7.32 -3.54
CA LEU A 168 -5.27 -8.34 -4.50
C LEU A 168 -3.92 -7.98 -5.11
N ILE A 169 -3.80 -6.78 -5.68
CA ILE A 169 -2.56 -6.35 -6.35
C ILE A 169 -1.42 -6.10 -5.36
N SER A 170 -1.73 -5.63 -4.13
CA SER A 170 -0.71 -5.45 -3.08
C SER A 170 -0.01 -6.76 -2.74
N LEU A 171 -0.78 -7.83 -2.54
CA LEU A 171 -0.20 -9.14 -2.24
C LEU A 171 0.56 -9.69 -3.45
N ALA A 172 -0.01 -9.61 -4.64
CA ALA A 172 0.64 -10.09 -5.86
C ALA A 172 1.99 -9.40 -6.09
N LEU A 173 2.04 -8.08 -6.02
CA LEU A 173 3.28 -7.31 -6.21
C LEU A 173 4.26 -7.47 -5.04
N GLY A 174 3.78 -7.62 -3.81
CA GLY A 174 4.65 -7.90 -2.67
C GLY A 174 5.36 -9.26 -2.78
N LEU A 175 4.71 -10.25 -3.40
CA LEU A 175 5.32 -11.55 -3.68
C LEU A 175 6.25 -11.51 -4.91
N GLU A 176 5.96 -10.65 -5.90
CA GLU A 176 6.79 -10.47 -7.09
C GLU A 176 8.04 -9.62 -6.81
N TYR A 177 7.93 -8.62 -5.94
CA TYR A 177 9.00 -7.68 -5.59
C TYR A 177 9.30 -7.64 -4.08
N PRO A 178 9.59 -8.77 -3.42
CA PRO A 178 9.82 -8.80 -1.96
C PRO A 178 11.06 -8.00 -1.53
N GLN A 179 12.01 -7.76 -2.46
CA GLN A 179 13.17 -6.90 -2.26
C GLN A 179 12.82 -5.40 -2.24
N VAL A 180 11.58 -5.05 -2.63
CA VAL A 180 11.08 -3.66 -2.67
C VAL A 180 10.02 -3.42 -1.60
N PHE A 181 9.05 -4.32 -1.50
CA PHE A 181 7.90 -4.20 -0.58
C PHE A 181 7.98 -5.26 0.52
N GLY A 182 8.46 -4.87 1.69
CA GLY A 182 8.57 -5.77 2.84
C GLY A 182 7.39 -5.71 3.81
N LYS A 183 6.39 -4.85 3.57
CA LYS A 183 5.21 -4.67 4.41
C LYS A 183 3.96 -4.55 3.54
N LEU A 184 2.95 -5.39 3.79
CA LEU A 184 1.76 -5.46 2.92
C LEU A 184 0.48 -5.28 3.72
N ALA A 185 -0.34 -4.30 3.34
CA ALA A 185 -1.70 -4.12 3.85
C ALA A 185 -2.70 -4.68 2.83
N VAL A 186 -3.26 -5.84 3.13
CA VAL A 186 -4.14 -6.60 2.25
C VAL A 186 -5.55 -6.61 2.84
N LEU A 187 -6.32 -5.55 2.59
CA LEU A 187 -7.64 -5.36 3.17
C LEU A 187 -8.73 -5.91 2.24
N SER A 188 -9.59 -6.76 2.77
CA SER A 188 -10.73 -7.34 2.04
C SER A 188 -10.40 -7.74 0.59
N PRO A 189 -9.31 -8.49 0.33
CA PRO A 189 -8.79 -8.70 -1.02
C PRO A 189 -9.75 -9.45 -1.93
N SER A 190 -9.78 -9.09 -3.21
CA SER A 190 -10.56 -9.77 -4.25
C SER A 190 -9.96 -11.15 -4.61
N VAL A 191 -9.88 -12.06 -3.64
CA VAL A 191 -9.29 -13.40 -3.82
C VAL A 191 -10.01 -14.21 -4.91
N TRP A 192 -11.31 -13.95 -5.12
CA TRP A 192 -12.15 -14.59 -6.12
C TRP A 192 -11.69 -14.36 -7.57
N TRP A 193 -10.85 -13.34 -7.82
CA TRP A 193 -10.39 -12.97 -9.15
C TRP A 193 -9.80 -14.14 -9.91
N ASN A 194 -10.17 -14.27 -11.20
CA ASN A 194 -9.66 -15.28 -12.13
C ASN A 194 -9.50 -16.65 -11.46
N GLN A 195 -10.63 -17.21 -10.98
CA GLN A 195 -10.68 -18.52 -10.32
C GLN A 195 -9.73 -18.65 -9.11
N ARG A 196 -9.58 -17.57 -8.33
CA ARG A 196 -8.67 -17.50 -7.17
C ARG A 196 -7.19 -17.62 -7.53
N SER A 197 -6.78 -17.06 -8.66
CA SER A 197 -5.39 -17.11 -9.12
C SER A 197 -4.37 -16.63 -8.07
N LEU A 198 -4.77 -15.75 -7.14
CA LEU A 198 -3.93 -15.31 -6.03
C LEU A 198 -3.46 -16.47 -5.14
N LEU A 199 -4.28 -17.50 -4.95
CA LEU A 199 -3.89 -18.68 -4.18
C LEU A 199 -2.74 -19.45 -4.85
N ASN A 200 -2.71 -19.48 -6.18
CA ASN A 200 -1.62 -20.09 -6.93
C ASN A 200 -0.32 -19.26 -6.77
N LEU A 201 -0.41 -17.93 -6.90
CA LEU A 201 0.75 -17.05 -6.67
C LEU A 201 1.37 -17.26 -5.29
N VAL A 202 0.53 -17.37 -4.24
CA VAL A 202 1.03 -17.69 -2.89
C VAL A 202 1.63 -19.09 -2.83
N SER A 203 1.03 -20.08 -3.52
CA SER A 203 1.55 -21.45 -3.55
C SER A 203 2.90 -21.57 -4.24
N ASP A 204 3.11 -20.76 -5.26
CA ASP A 204 4.34 -20.78 -6.07
C ASP A 204 5.48 -19.99 -5.39
N PHE A 205 5.15 -19.13 -4.42
CA PHE A 205 6.14 -18.36 -3.69
C PHE A 205 7.05 -19.26 -2.85
N GLN A 206 8.35 -19.18 -3.11
CA GLN A 206 9.36 -19.98 -2.41
C GLN A 206 10.33 -19.10 -1.64
N ILE A 207 10.32 -19.23 -0.32
CA ILE A 207 11.19 -18.44 0.58
C ILE A 207 12.67 -18.72 0.27
N GLY A 208 13.00 -19.96 -0.08
CA GLY A 208 14.38 -20.37 -0.40
C GLY A 208 14.96 -19.75 -1.69
N THR A 209 14.14 -19.10 -2.51
CA THR A 209 14.59 -18.41 -3.73
C THR A 209 14.74 -16.91 -3.56
N LEU A 210 14.48 -16.39 -2.36
CA LEU A 210 14.67 -14.97 -2.09
C LEU A 210 16.16 -14.59 -2.22
N PRO A 211 16.45 -13.40 -2.76
CA PRO A 211 17.82 -12.89 -2.78
C PRO A 211 18.42 -12.83 -1.38
N GLN A 212 19.74 -12.99 -1.28
CA GLN A 212 20.42 -12.91 0.01
C GLN A 212 20.10 -11.59 0.74
N GLY A 213 19.71 -11.70 2.02
CA GLY A 213 19.34 -10.55 2.84
C GLY A 213 17.91 -10.04 2.65
N VAL A 214 17.14 -10.62 1.73
CA VAL A 214 15.72 -10.29 1.54
C VAL A 214 14.87 -11.21 2.41
N ALA A 215 14.09 -10.61 3.31
CA ALA A 215 13.09 -11.32 4.09
C ALA A 215 11.76 -11.39 3.32
N ARG A 216 10.94 -12.39 3.63
CA ARG A 216 9.55 -12.41 3.16
C ARG A 216 8.78 -11.21 3.72
N PRO A 217 7.78 -10.68 2.98
CA PRO A 217 7.01 -9.54 3.47
C PRO A 217 6.22 -9.84 4.74
N ARG A 218 6.10 -8.83 5.61
CA ARG A 218 5.15 -8.81 6.73
C ARG A 218 3.77 -8.46 6.19
N ILE A 219 2.74 -9.24 6.50
CA ILE A 219 1.42 -9.14 5.88
C ILE A 219 0.35 -8.90 6.94
N TRP A 220 -0.42 -7.83 6.78
CA TRP A 220 -1.75 -7.69 7.35
C TRP A 220 -2.77 -8.20 6.32
N LEU A 221 -3.64 -9.09 6.74
CA LEU A 221 -4.76 -9.62 5.94
C LEU A 221 -6.04 -9.47 6.75
N ASP A 222 -7.10 -8.96 6.16
CA ASP A 222 -8.41 -8.93 6.81
C ASP A 222 -9.58 -9.18 5.85
N ILE A 223 -10.75 -9.35 6.44
CA ILE A 223 -12.05 -9.44 5.75
C ILE A 223 -13.17 -9.08 6.72
N GLY A 224 -14.15 -8.31 6.28
CA GLY A 224 -15.36 -8.06 7.04
C GLY A 224 -16.34 -9.25 7.02
N THR A 225 -16.93 -9.61 8.16
CA THR A 225 -17.88 -10.74 8.22
C THR A 225 -19.17 -10.47 7.49
N SER A 226 -19.52 -9.19 7.26
CA SER A 226 -20.71 -8.77 6.47
C SER A 226 -20.44 -8.62 4.97
N GLU A 227 -19.25 -8.94 4.47
CA GLU A 227 -18.93 -8.90 3.04
C GLU A 227 -19.43 -10.12 2.26
N GLY A 228 -20.04 -11.09 2.94
CA GLY A 228 -20.62 -12.28 2.38
C GLY A 228 -19.76 -13.54 2.55
N LEU A 229 -20.45 -14.68 2.73
CA LEU A 229 -19.81 -15.96 3.06
C LEU A 229 -18.77 -16.43 2.04
N LYS A 230 -18.94 -16.10 0.76
CA LYS A 230 -17.99 -16.47 -0.29
C LYS A 230 -16.66 -15.74 -0.09
N HIS A 231 -16.70 -14.43 0.12
CA HIS A 231 -15.51 -13.61 0.31
C HIS A 231 -14.78 -13.98 1.60
N LEU A 232 -15.55 -14.24 2.67
CA LEU A 232 -15.00 -14.70 3.94
C LEU A 232 -14.24 -16.03 3.78
N ARG A 233 -14.85 -17.02 3.10
CA ARG A 233 -14.20 -18.31 2.81
C ARG A 233 -12.94 -18.15 1.94
N ASP A 234 -12.97 -17.25 0.97
CA ASP A 234 -11.84 -16.98 0.09
C ASP A 234 -10.66 -16.36 0.87
N ALA A 235 -10.93 -15.44 1.80
CA ALA A 235 -9.92 -14.88 2.69
C ALA A 235 -9.35 -15.94 3.66
N ASP A 236 -10.19 -16.82 4.20
CA ASP A 236 -9.74 -17.94 5.03
C ASP A 236 -8.83 -18.91 4.27
N LEU A 237 -9.14 -19.18 3.02
CA LEU A 237 -8.29 -20.01 2.17
C LEU A 237 -6.94 -19.35 1.91
N LEU A 238 -6.94 -18.04 1.65
CA LEU A 238 -5.70 -17.27 1.48
C LEU A 238 -4.85 -17.30 2.76
N HIS A 239 -5.46 -17.03 3.92
CA HIS A 239 -4.77 -17.11 5.21
C HIS A 239 -4.12 -18.48 5.42
N ARG A 240 -4.88 -19.56 5.23
CA ARG A 240 -4.35 -20.93 5.35
C ARG A 240 -3.19 -21.19 4.38
N ARG A 241 -3.28 -20.66 3.15
CA ARG A 241 -2.22 -20.83 2.15
C ARG A 241 -0.94 -20.11 2.57
N LEU A 242 -1.04 -18.90 3.14
CA LEU A 242 0.10 -18.17 3.69
C LEU A 242 0.76 -18.94 4.84
N LEU A 243 -0.03 -19.51 5.77
CA LEU A 243 0.50 -20.35 6.86
C LEU A 243 1.26 -21.57 6.34
N ILE A 244 0.71 -22.29 5.31
CA ILE A 244 1.37 -23.43 4.67
C ILE A 244 2.72 -23.01 4.06
N ARG A 245 2.81 -21.78 3.56
CA ARG A 245 4.05 -21.21 3.00
C ARG A 245 5.00 -20.63 4.05
N GLY A 246 4.68 -20.85 5.33
CA GLY A 246 5.57 -20.56 6.46
C GLY A 246 5.41 -19.19 7.09
N TRP A 247 4.46 -18.34 6.65
CA TRP A 247 4.10 -17.15 7.44
C TRP A 247 3.58 -17.54 8.80
N LYS A 248 3.84 -16.72 9.81
CA LYS A 248 3.50 -17.01 11.21
C LYS A 248 2.60 -15.93 11.78
N ASN A 249 1.40 -16.33 12.24
CA ASN A 249 0.49 -15.42 12.93
C ASN A 249 1.17 -14.73 14.13
N GLY A 250 0.94 -13.42 14.27
CA GLY A 250 1.50 -12.60 15.33
C GLY A 250 2.98 -12.21 15.12
N VAL A 251 3.66 -12.78 14.14
CA VAL A 251 5.07 -12.47 13.82
C VAL A 251 5.15 -11.64 12.54
N ASP A 252 4.89 -12.27 11.42
CA ASP A 252 4.97 -11.67 10.08
C ASP A 252 3.65 -11.77 9.28
N LEU A 253 2.61 -12.31 9.92
CA LEU A 253 1.25 -12.37 9.41
C LEU A 253 0.27 -11.99 10.53
N ARG A 254 -0.67 -11.10 10.24
CA ARG A 254 -1.87 -10.91 11.04
C ARG A 254 -3.08 -11.15 10.15
N TYR A 255 -4.00 -11.99 10.61
CA TYR A 255 -5.27 -12.21 9.95
C TYR A 255 -6.41 -11.82 10.87
N LEU A 256 -7.32 -10.97 10.39
CA LEU A 256 -8.47 -10.50 11.16
C LEU A 256 -9.78 -10.70 10.37
N ARG A 257 -10.75 -11.37 10.99
CA ARG A 257 -12.13 -11.31 10.59
C ARG A 257 -12.80 -10.19 11.37
N VAL A 258 -13.18 -9.12 10.69
CA VAL A 258 -13.75 -7.93 11.30
C VAL A 258 -15.24 -8.14 11.48
N GLU A 259 -15.68 -8.34 12.71
CA GLU A 259 -17.09 -8.60 13.02
C GLU A 259 -17.96 -7.42 12.59
N GLY A 260 -19.03 -7.70 11.83
CA GLY A 260 -19.93 -6.70 11.26
C GLY A 260 -19.31 -5.80 10.18
N GLY A 261 -18.03 -6.00 9.82
CA GLY A 261 -17.37 -5.16 8.81
C GLY A 261 -17.95 -5.37 7.41
N TYR A 262 -18.15 -4.25 6.69
CA TYR A 262 -18.62 -4.18 5.32
C TYR A 262 -17.48 -3.87 4.34
N HIS A 263 -17.76 -3.99 3.04
CA HIS A 263 -16.82 -3.67 1.96
C HIS A 263 -16.91 -2.19 1.58
N THR A 264 -16.48 -1.32 2.49
CA THR A 264 -16.58 0.15 2.35
C THR A 264 -15.36 0.87 2.92
N GLU A 265 -15.15 2.12 2.46
CA GLU A 265 -14.07 2.99 2.94
C GLU A 265 -14.14 3.20 4.46
N ASP A 266 -15.32 3.44 5.02
CA ASP A 266 -15.50 3.63 6.47
C ASP A 266 -15.13 2.37 7.27
N ALA A 267 -15.49 1.20 6.75
CA ALA A 267 -15.13 -0.05 7.41
C ALA A 267 -13.63 -0.32 7.36
N TRP A 268 -12.93 0.08 6.27
CA TRP A 268 -11.47 0.01 6.21
C TRP A 268 -10.81 1.06 7.08
N ALA A 269 -11.34 2.29 7.11
CA ALA A 269 -10.89 3.35 8.01
C ALA A 269 -10.94 2.93 9.47
N ALA A 270 -12.04 2.28 9.88
CA ALA A 270 -12.27 1.87 11.28
C ALA A 270 -11.24 0.87 11.84
N ARG A 271 -10.42 0.26 10.98
CA ARG A 271 -9.39 -0.71 11.37
C ARG A 271 -7.98 -0.36 10.86
N PHE A 272 -7.85 0.77 10.18
CA PHE A 272 -6.58 1.15 9.56
C PHE A 272 -5.49 1.47 10.58
N ASP A 273 -5.86 1.86 11.79
CA ASP A 273 -4.94 2.04 12.91
C ASP A 273 -4.23 0.74 13.30
N GLU A 274 -4.95 -0.37 13.42
CA GLU A 274 -4.33 -1.68 13.69
C GLU A 274 -3.40 -2.12 12.53
N VAL A 275 -3.78 -1.82 11.28
CA VAL A 275 -2.97 -2.10 10.08
C VAL A 275 -1.62 -1.39 10.18
N LEU A 276 -1.65 -0.08 10.40
CA LEU A 276 -0.46 0.75 10.48
C LEU A 276 0.42 0.38 11.68
N ALA A 277 -0.18 0.20 12.87
CA ALA A 277 0.54 -0.19 14.07
C ALA A 277 1.22 -1.56 13.94
N PHE A 278 0.59 -2.51 13.22
CA PHE A 278 1.21 -3.81 12.95
C PHE A 278 2.35 -3.71 11.95
N LEU A 279 2.19 -2.92 10.89
CA LEU A 279 3.20 -2.83 9.83
C LEU A 279 4.37 -1.91 10.20
N PHE A 280 4.13 -0.85 10.94
CA PHE A 280 5.13 0.16 11.33
C PHE A 280 5.12 0.41 12.85
N PRO A 281 5.33 -0.63 13.67
CA PRO A 281 5.34 -0.45 15.12
C PRO A 281 6.46 0.51 15.52
N LYS A 282 6.24 1.27 16.60
CA LYS A 282 7.32 2.03 17.22
C LYS A 282 8.47 1.07 17.57
N ALA A 283 9.68 1.44 17.21
CA ALA A 283 10.86 0.67 17.59
C ALA A 283 10.91 0.56 19.13
N SER A 284 11.13 -0.65 19.64
CA SER A 284 11.45 -0.84 21.07
C SER A 284 12.79 -0.15 21.33
N GLU A 285 12.85 0.69 22.35
CA GLU A 285 14.08 1.29 22.85
C GLU A 285 15.03 0.22 23.36
#